data_0c2be4fb19e44db3ee1e601ea6e8506c
#
_entry.id   0c2be4fb19e44db3ee1e601ea6e8506c
#
_cell.length_a   1.000
_cell.length_b   1.000
_cell.length_c   1.000
_cell.angle_alpha   90.00
_cell.angle_beta   90.00
_cell.angle_gamma   90.00
#
_symmetry.space_group_name_H-M   'P 1'
#
loop_
_entity.id
_entity.type
_entity.pdbx_description
1 polymer ?
#
loop_
_entity_poly.entity_id
_entity_poly.type
_entity_poly.pdbx_seq_one_letter_code
_entity_poly.pdbx_strand_id
1 'polypeptide(L)'
;LFSLISSDDIPATKLQIKISGSLNAFTDDDVSFKRFSSLKEMFPSLGKALADSELIVIAVDPKIYVRTKTLLTKALSLDIEENPTVKKALGRAAEIPESQKLLQSQMPKGAVPFLTRDGVNSGFVISKGHQQIMYLPLDDVRLDTVLRNGVIPYLTSGETIAVREEAYAPKNA
;
A
#
# COMPACT_ATOMS: atom_id res chain seq x y z
N LEU A 1 6.94 10.37 -2.60
CA LEU A 1 5.72 9.92 -1.96
C LEU A 1 4.52 10.69 -2.51
N PHE A 2 3.58 9.96 -3.08
CA PHE A 2 2.31 10.50 -3.54
C PHE A 2 1.20 10.08 -2.59
N SER A 3 0.33 11.01 -2.23
CA SER A 3 -0.85 10.73 -1.43
C SER A 3 -2.11 11.07 -2.21
N LEU A 4 -3.03 10.13 -2.27
CA LEU A 4 -4.32 10.30 -2.92
C LEU A 4 -5.43 10.28 -1.87
N ILE A 5 -6.10 11.41 -1.70
CA ILE A 5 -7.05 11.66 -0.63
C ILE A 5 -8.38 12.10 -1.22
N SER A 6 -9.46 11.41 -0.88
CA SER A 6 -10.81 11.72 -1.35
C SER A 6 -11.61 12.59 -0.39
N SER A 7 -11.16 12.74 0.86
CA SER A 7 -11.85 13.55 1.87
C SER A 7 -10.86 14.17 2.85
N ASP A 8 -11.25 15.29 3.46
CA ASP A 8 -10.43 16.00 4.45
C ASP A 8 -10.45 15.34 5.85
N ASP A 9 -11.23 14.28 6.03
CA ASP A 9 -11.37 13.57 7.32
C ASP A 9 -10.14 12.75 7.70
N ILE A 10 -9.20 12.57 6.78
CA ILE A 10 -8.02 11.75 7.01
C ILE A 10 -6.89 12.62 7.57
N PRO A 11 -6.23 12.19 8.66
CA PRO A 11 -5.06 12.90 9.18
C PRO A 11 -3.84 12.68 8.26
N ALA A 12 -3.97 13.08 7.01
CA ALA A 12 -3.04 12.77 5.94
C ALA A 12 -1.62 13.26 6.21
N THR A 13 -1.47 14.44 6.78
CA THR A 13 -0.16 14.99 7.12
C THR A 13 0.57 14.11 8.13
N LYS A 14 -0.12 13.65 9.16
CA LYS A 14 0.42 12.74 10.18
C LYS A 14 0.87 11.41 9.55
N LEU A 15 0.04 10.85 8.67
CA LEU A 15 0.34 9.59 7.98
C LEU A 15 1.49 9.73 6.98
N GLN A 16 1.56 10.85 6.27
CA GLN A 16 2.69 11.16 5.40
C GLN A 16 4.01 11.25 6.18
N ILE A 17 3.99 11.87 7.36
CA ILE A 17 5.16 11.95 8.23
C ILE A 17 5.60 10.55 8.69
N LYS A 18 4.67 9.68 9.04
CA LYS A 18 4.99 8.28 9.39
C LYS A 18 5.69 7.55 8.26
N ILE A 19 5.17 7.66 7.04
CA ILE A 19 5.76 7.03 5.86
C ILE A 19 7.15 7.61 5.59
N SER A 20 7.28 8.92 5.54
CA SER A 20 8.56 9.59 5.29
C SER A 20 9.61 9.23 6.33
N GLY A 21 9.23 9.21 7.62
CA GLY A 21 10.12 8.79 8.70
C GLY A 21 10.60 7.35 8.56
N SER A 22 9.74 6.46 8.09
CA SER A 22 10.12 5.06 7.84
C SER A 22 11.06 4.92 6.63
N LEU A 23 10.91 5.77 5.62
CA LEU A 23 11.73 5.74 4.40
C LEU A 23 13.08 6.42 4.55
N ASN A 24 13.17 7.48 5.35
CA ASN A 24 14.41 8.25 5.55
C ASN A 24 15.58 7.42 6.07
N ALA A 25 15.32 6.29 6.72
CA ALA A 25 16.35 5.37 7.15
C ALA A 25 17.02 4.60 5.99
N PHE A 26 16.41 4.60 4.79
CA PHE A 26 16.82 3.82 3.63
C PHE A 26 17.20 4.66 2.41
N THR A 27 17.14 5.98 2.51
CA THR A 27 17.49 6.89 1.44
C THR A 27 18.30 8.06 1.98
N ASP A 28 19.33 8.46 1.24
CA ASP A 28 20.12 9.64 1.54
C ASP A 28 19.47 10.93 1.04
N ASP A 29 18.47 10.79 0.17
CA ASP A 29 17.71 11.89 -0.38
C ASP A 29 16.49 12.23 0.49
N ASP A 30 16.13 13.50 0.54
CA ASP A 30 14.90 13.93 1.19
C ASP A 30 13.67 13.32 0.50
N VAL A 31 12.80 12.72 1.27
CA VAL A 31 11.54 12.18 0.75
C VAL A 31 10.61 13.34 0.43
N SER A 32 10.52 13.70 -0.84
CA SER A 32 9.52 14.65 -1.30
C SER A 32 8.14 14.00 -1.33
N PHE A 33 7.10 14.75 -0.98
CA PHE A 33 5.74 14.24 -1.07
C PHE A 33 4.80 15.26 -1.71
N LYS A 34 3.84 14.75 -2.47
CA LYS A 34 2.80 15.51 -3.12
C LYS A 34 1.44 14.91 -2.80
N ARG A 35 0.44 15.77 -2.67
CA ARG A 35 -0.94 15.40 -2.35
C ARG A 35 -1.84 15.66 -3.56
N PHE A 36 -2.72 14.72 -3.85
CA PHE A 36 -3.65 14.79 -4.98
C PHE A 36 -5.06 14.40 -4.52
N SER A 37 -6.07 14.97 -5.16
CA SER A 37 -7.48 14.64 -4.93
C SER A 37 -8.02 13.59 -5.91
N SER A 38 -7.32 13.33 -7.01
CA SER A 38 -7.70 12.30 -7.98
C SER A 38 -6.48 11.66 -8.64
N LEU A 39 -6.68 10.45 -9.14
CA LEU A 39 -5.66 9.73 -9.90
C LEU A 39 -5.27 10.48 -11.18
N LYS A 40 -6.25 11.11 -11.84
CA LYS A 40 -6.02 11.91 -13.04
C LYS A 40 -5.06 13.07 -12.79
N GLU A 41 -5.17 13.75 -11.67
CA GLU A 41 -4.25 14.83 -11.27
C GLU A 41 -2.84 14.29 -10.97
N MET A 42 -2.75 13.08 -10.43
CA MET A 42 -1.49 12.45 -10.06
C MET A 42 -0.67 11.97 -11.27
N PHE A 43 -1.31 11.59 -12.37
CA PHE A 43 -0.64 10.94 -13.51
C PHE A 43 0.56 11.69 -14.10
N PRO A 44 0.52 13.02 -14.33
CA PRO A 44 1.68 13.73 -14.84
C PRO A 44 2.90 13.64 -13.91
N SER A 45 2.68 13.78 -12.61
CA SER A 45 3.73 13.64 -11.59
C SER A 45 4.23 12.21 -11.48
N LEU A 46 3.32 11.23 -11.57
CA LEU A 46 3.70 9.81 -11.57
C LEU A 46 4.55 9.46 -12.79
N GLY A 47 4.19 9.94 -13.98
CA GLY A 47 4.98 9.73 -15.20
C GLY A 47 6.40 10.27 -15.07
N LYS A 48 6.55 11.45 -14.49
CA LYS A 48 7.87 12.03 -14.22
C LYS A 48 8.66 11.21 -13.19
N ALA A 49 8.03 10.77 -12.11
CA ALA A 49 8.66 9.95 -11.09
C ALA A 49 9.10 8.58 -11.66
N LEU A 50 8.31 7.99 -12.54
CA LEU A 50 8.67 6.74 -13.24
C LEU A 50 9.93 6.89 -14.10
N ALA A 51 10.20 8.09 -14.61
CA ALA A 51 11.42 8.37 -15.36
C ALA A 51 12.64 8.59 -14.47
N ASP A 52 12.47 9.22 -13.30
CA ASP A 52 13.55 9.82 -12.53
C ASP A 52 13.80 9.16 -11.15
N SER A 53 12.85 8.40 -10.63
CA SER A 53 12.91 7.90 -9.24
C SER A 53 13.10 6.39 -9.16
N GLU A 54 13.90 5.94 -8.22
CA GLU A 54 14.11 4.51 -7.94
C GLU A 54 13.02 3.94 -7.03
N LEU A 55 12.54 4.72 -6.08
CA LEU A 55 11.47 4.33 -5.17
C LEU A 55 10.29 5.30 -5.27
N ILE A 56 9.15 4.78 -5.63
CA ILE A 56 7.89 5.50 -5.69
C ILE A 56 6.93 4.89 -4.67
N VAL A 57 6.39 5.71 -3.80
CA VAL A 57 5.38 5.28 -2.82
C VAL A 57 4.08 6.02 -3.08
N ILE A 58 3.00 5.26 -3.25
CA ILE A 58 1.65 5.78 -3.47
C ILE A 58 0.79 5.35 -2.29
N ALA A 59 0.38 6.31 -1.46
CA ALA A 59 -0.47 6.09 -0.31
C ALA A 59 -1.88 6.59 -0.60
N VAL A 60 -2.88 5.73 -0.42
CA VAL A 60 -4.24 5.95 -0.91
C VAL A 60 -5.28 5.83 0.19
N ASP A 61 -6.20 6.78 0.21
CA ASP A 61 -7.38 6.82 1.06
C ASP A 61 -8.15 5.48 1.03
N PRO A 62 -8.51 4.90 2.18
CA PRO A 62 -9.27 3.64 2.26
C PRO A 62 -10.56 3.64 1.44
N LYS A 63 -11.24 4.77 1.33
CA LYS A 63 -12.51 4.89 0.60
C LYS A 63 -12.40 4.62 -0.90
N ILE A 64 -11.22 4.88 -1.47
CA ILE A 64 -10.96 4.71 -2.91
C ILE A 64 -9.85 3.71 -3.18
N TYR A 65 -9.42 2.96 -2.17
CA TYR A 65 -8.22 2.13 -2.20
C TYR A 65 -8.26 1.06 -3.29
N VAL A 66 -9.30 0.23 -3.30
CA VAL A 66 -9.43 -0.88 -4.27
C VAL A 66 -9.64 -0.36 -5.67
N ARG A 67 -10.49 0.65 -5.85
CA ARG A 67 -10.73 1.26 -7.15
C ARG A 67 -9.46 1.86 -7.73
N THR A 68 -8.74 2.61 -6.93
CA THR A 68 -7.47 3.23 -7.34
C THR A 68 -6.42 2.18 -7.69
N LYS A 69 -6.32 1.12 -6.91
CA LYS A 69 -5.43 -0.03 -7.19
C LYS A 69 -5.71 -0.61 -8.58
N THR A 70 -6.95 -0.87 -8.90
CA THR A 70 -7.36 -1.42 -10.20
C THR A 70 -7.02 -0.47 -11.34
N LEU A 71 -7.36 0.81 -11.21
CA LEU A 71 -7.09 1.82 -12.23
C LEU A 71 -5.59 2.04 -12.45
N LEU A 72 -4.82 2.10 -11.37
CA LEU A 72 -3.37 2.26 -11.43
C LEU A 72 -2.69 1.06 -12.11
N THR A 73 -3.06 -0.14 -11.73
CA THR A 73 -2.53 -1.37 -12.31
C THR A 73 -2.78 -1.42 -13.83
N LYS A 74 -3.99 -1.04 -14.23
CA LYS A 74 -4.37 -0.94 -15.64
C LYS A 74 -3.58 0.14 -16.37
N ALA A 75 -3.42 1.31 -15.78
CA ALA A 75 -2.67 2.43 -16.36
C ALA A 75 -1.18 2.08 -16.55
N LEU A 76 -0.61 1.28 -15.68
CA LEU A 76 0.77 0.79 -15.77
C LEU A 76 0.90 -0.45 -16.67
N SER A 77 -0.18 -0.89 -17.30
CA SER A 77 -0.21 -2.09 -18.16
C SER A 77 0.30 -3.36 -17.45
N LEU A 78 -0.05 -3.50 -16.19
CA LEU A 78 0.31 -4.66 -15.38
C LEU A 78 -0.81 -5.70 -15.40
N ASP A 79 -0.43 -6.96 -15.50
CA ASP A 79 -1.37 -8.06 -15.33
C ASP A 79 -1.82 -8.16 -13.87
N ILE A 80 -3.07 -8.51 -13.67
CA ILE A 80 -3.66 -8.69 -12.34
C ILE A 80 -3.87 -10.18 -12.09
N GLU A 81 -3.53 -10.63 -10.90
CA GLU A 81 -3.81 -11.98 -10.42
C GLU A 81 -4.33 -11.95 -8.99
N GLU A 82 -5.03 -12.99 -8.59
CA GLU A 82 -5.42 -13.22 -7.21
C GLU A 82 -4.19 -13.59 -6.39
N ASN A 83 -3.85 -12.79 -5.39
CA ASN A 83 -2.72 -13.10 -4.52
C ASN A 83 -3.15 -14.08 -3.42
N PRO A 84 -2.59 -15.29 -3.36
CA PRO A 84 -3.02 -16.32 -2.41
C PRO A 84 -2.78 -15.95 -0.95
N THR A 85 -1.73 -15.20 -0.67
CA THR A 85 -1.39 -14.75 0.68
C THR A 85 -2.42 -13.74 1.20
N VAL A 86 -2.82 -12.79 0.35
CA VAL A 86 -3.87 -11.82 0.68
C VAL A 86 -5.22 -12.51 0.81
N LYS A 87 -5.54 -13.43 -0.09
CA LYS A 87 -6.79 -14.23 -0.04
C LYS A 87 -6.92 -14.97 1.28
N LYS A 88 -5.85 -15.61 1.72
CA LYS A 88 -5.82 -16.32 3.01
C LYS A 88 -6.05 -15.37 4.18
N ALA A 89 -5.41 -14.21 4.18
CA ALA A 89 -5.59 -13.20 5.22
C ALA A 89 -7.03 -12.68 5.26
N LEU A 90 -7.66 -12.45 4.11
CA LEU A 90 -9.05 -12.01 3.99
C LEU A 90 -10.07 -13.02 4.52
N GLY A 91 -9.71 -14.27 4.67
CA GLY A 91 -10.54 -15.27 5.33
C GLY A 91 -10.91 -14.91 6.76
N ARG A 92 -10.15 -14.04 7.40
CA ARG A 92 -10.40 -13.52 8.76
C ARG A 92 -11.41 -12.36 8.78
N ALA A 93 -11.65 -11.74 7.65
CA ALA A 93 -12.56 -10.60 7.51
C ALA A 93 -13.99 -11.08 7.24
N ALA A 94 -14.66 -11.61 8.28
CA ALA A 94 -15.99 -12.20 8.17
C ALA A 94 -17.07 -11.20 7.72
N GLU A 95 -16.85 -9.92 7.94
CA GLU A 95 -17.81 -8.85 7.64
C GLU A 95 -17.79 -8.42 6.15
N ILE A 96 -16.80 -8.88 5.38
CA ILE A 96 -16.65 -8.48 3.99
C ILE A 96 -17.28 -9.53 3.06
N PRO A 97 -18.18 -9.13 2.15
CA PRO A 97 -18.75 -10.03 1.15
C PRO A 97 -17.68 -10.68 0.27
N GLU A 98 -17.91 -11.90 -0.18
CA GLU A 98 -16.97 -12.66 -1.03
C GLU A 98 -16.59 -11.90 -2.33
N SER A 99 -17.53 -11.17 -2.92
CA SER A 99 -17.26 -10.33 -4.10
C SER A 99 -16.23 -9.23 -3.83
N GLN A 100 -16.29 -8.64 -2.64
CA GLN A 100 -15.30 -7.63 -2.22
C GLN A 100 -13.96 -8.27 -1.85
N LYS A 101 -13.97 -9.46 -1.23
CA LYS A 101 -12.74 -10.21 -0.96
C LYS A 101 -11.98 -10.53 -2.25
N LEU A 102 -12.70 -10.89 -3.32
CA LEU A 102 -12.07 -11.13 -4.60
C LEU A 102 -11.32 -9.88 -5.12
N LEU A 103 -11.98 -8.71 -5.09
CA LEU A 103 -11.35 -7.45 -5.49
C LEU A 103 -10.17 -7.06 -4.60
N GLN A 104 -10.28 -7.30 -3.30
CA GLN A 104 -9.22 -7.05 -2.33
C GLN A 104 -7.99 -7.95 -2.55
N SER A 105 -8.20 -9.20 -2.96
CA SER A 105 -7.12 -10.17 -3.20
C SER A 105 -6.38 -9.96 -4.51
N GLN A 106 -6.94 -9.18 -5.44
CA GLN A 106 -6.31 -8.90 -6.73
C GLN A 106 -5.16 -7.93 -6.58
N MET A 107 -4.00 -8.32 -7.11
CA MET A 107 -2.78 -7.52 -7.11
C MET A 107 -2.06 -7.65 -8.46
N PRO A 108 -1.14 -6.74 -8.77
CA PRO A 108 -0.28 -6.92 -9.94
C PRO A 108 0.47 -8.26 -9.82
N LYS A 109 0.59 -8.94 -10.95
CA LYS A 109 1.34 -10.20 -11.03
C LYS A 109 2.77 -10.02 -10.55
N GLY A 110 3.20 -10.89 -9.64
CA GLY A 110 4.54 -10.83 -9.05
C GLY A 110 4.70 -9.82 -7.94
N ALA A 111 3.64 -9.12 -7.53
CA ALA A 111 3.71 -8.21 -6.39
C ALA A 111 3.98 -8.95 -5.08
N VAL A 112 4.79 -8.35 -4.23
CA VAL A 112 4.99 -8.81 -2.85
C VAL A 112 3.98 -8.08 -1.96
N PRO A 113 3.05 -8.79 -1.31
CA PRO A 113 2.03 -8.15 -0.50
C PRO A 113 2.59 -7.62 0.82
N PHE A 114 2.11 -6.46 1.22
CA PHE A 114 2.28 -5.91 2.56
C PHE A 114 0.98 -6.10 3.31
N LEU A 115 0.87 -7.19 4.04
CA LEU A 115 -0.39 -7.60 4.67
C LEU A 115 -0.81 -6.65 5.79
N THR A 116 -2.10 -6.35 5.81
CA THR A 116 -2.82 -5.88 6.99
C THR A 116 -3.26 -7.09 7.82
N ARG A 117 -3.70 -6.87 9.06
CA ARG A 117 -4.07 -7.97 9.96
C ARG A 117 -5.23 -8.82 9.44
N ASP A 118 -6.24 -8.16 8.88
CA ASP A 118 -7.43 -8.79 8.30
C ASP A 118 -7.36 -8.99 6.78
N GLY A 119 -6.25 -8.60 6.16
CA GLY A 119 -6.07 -8.64 4.72
C GLY A 119 -6.72 -7.48 3.96
N VAL A 120 -7.59 -6.71 4.61
CA VAL A 120 -8.31 -5.60 3.98
C VAL A 120 -7.36 -4.45 3.70
N ASN A 121 -7.42 -3.91 2.48
CA ASN A 121 -6.55 -2.83 2.02
C ASN A 121 -5.06 -3.10 2.24
N SER A 122 -4.63 -4.34 2.05
CA SER A 122 -3.23 -4.69 2.06
C SER A 122 -2.46 -3.94 0.99
N GLY A 123 -1.26 -3.50 1.33
CA GLY A 123 -0.35 -2.88 0.38
C GLY A 123 0.43 -3.90 -0.43
N PHE A 124 1.25 -3.40 -1.32
CA PHE A 124 2.17 -4.24 -2.09
C PHE A 124 3.36 -3.44 -2.61
N VAL A 125 4.37 -4.15 -3.07
CA VAL A 125 5.47 -3.61 -3.85
C VAL A 125 5.62 -4.40 -5.13
N ILE A 126 5.88 -3.69 -6.21
CA ILE A 126 6.31 -4.25 -7.49
C ILE A 126 7.68 -3.71 -7.85
N SER A 127 8.52 -4.58 -8.43
CA SER A 127 9.85 -4.21 -8.91
C SER A 127 9.88 -4.28 -10.43
N LYS A 128 10.43 -3.24 -11.06
CA LYS A 128 10.63 -3.16 -12.49
C LYS A 128 12.02 -2.59 -12.78
N GLY A 129 12.96 -3.47 -13.13
CA GLY A 129 14.36 -3.08 -13.25
C GLY A 129 14.93 -2.63 -11.90
N HIS A 130 15.47 -1.43 -11.84
CA HIS A 130 15.97 -0.81 -10.60
C HIS A 130 14.88 -0.09 -9.80
N GLN A 131 13.67 -0.02 -10.34
CA GLN A 131 12.60 0.77 -9.80
C GLN A 131 11.67 -0.07 -8.95
N GLN A 132 11.25 0.48 -7.82
CA GLN A 132 10.26 -0.11 -6.93
C GLN A 132 9.07 0.83 -6.77
N ILE A 133 7.88 0.27 -6.88
CA ILE A 133 6.63 1.00 -6.68
C ILE A 133 5.88 0.33 -5.54
N MET A 134 5.64 1.09 -4.48
CA MET A 134 4.87 0.65 -3.32
C MET A 134 3.50 1.30 -3.30
N TYR A 135 2.49 0.51 -2.96
CA TYR A 135 1.11 0.94 -2.83
C TYR A 135 0.64 0.68 -1.39
N LEU A 136 0.30 1.74 -0.66
CA LEU A 136 0.04 1.66 0.78
C LEU A 136 -1.32 2.25 1.15
N PRO A 137 -2.00 1.68 2.16
CA PRO A 137 -3.24 2.27 2.68
C PRO A 137 -2.94 3.51 3.54
N LEU A 138 -3.60 4.61 3.24
CA LEU A 138 -3.54 5.83 4.04
C LEU A 138 -4.58 5.78 5.17
N ASP A 139 -4.38 4.85 6.08
CA ASP A 139 -5.26 4.46 7.17
C ASP A 139 -4.44 4.37 8.46
N ASP A 140 -4.89 5.03 9.51
CA ASP A 140 -4.11 5.15 10.76
C ASP A 140 -3.80 3.78 11.41
N VAL A 141 -4.74 2.85 11.36
CA VAL A 141 -4.57 1.51 11.95
C VAL A 141 -3.76 0.58 11.05
N ARG A 142 -4.12 0.52 9.76
CA ARG A 142 -3.52 -0.43 8.82
C ARG A 142 -2.10 -0.04 8.40
N LEU A 143 -1.82 1.25 8.33
CA LEU A 143 -0.51 1.74 7.91
C LEU A 143 0.60 1.29 8.84
N ASP A 144 0.39 1.31 10.16
CA ASP A 144 1.41 0.87 11.11
C ASP A 144 1.82 -0.59 10.90
N THR A 145 0.85 -1.46 10.67
CA THR A 145 1.12 -2.87 10.38
C THR A 145 1.86 -3.04 9.05
N VAL A 146 1.42 -2.34 8.01
CA VAL A 146 2.04 -2.40 6.68
C VAL A 146 3.48 -1.89 6.72
N LEU A 147 3.76 -0.82 7.44
CA LEU A 147 5.12 -0.29 7.59
C LEU A 147 6.01 -1.24 8.38
N ARG A 148 5.54 -1.71 9.52
CA ARG A 148 6.32 -2.55 10.45
C ARG A 148 6.61 -3.94 9.91
N ASN A 149 5.62 -4.59 9.30
CA ASN A 149 5.72 -5.98 8.85
C ASN A 149 6.03 -6.11 7.35
N GLY A 150 5.82 -5.06 6.57
CA GLY A 150 5.99 -5.05 5.13
C GLY A 150 7.13 -4.17 4.65
N VAL A 151 6.92 -2.85 4.66
CA VAL A 151 7.83 -1.88 4.05
C VAL A 151 9.23 -1.93 4.63
N ILE A 152 9.36 -1.79 5.96
CA ILE A 152 10.67 -1.73 6.63
C ILE A 152 11.44 -3.05 6.45
N PRO A 153 10.85 -4.23 6.74
CA PRO A 153 11.55 -5.50 6.51
C PRO A 153 11.91 -5.71 5.05
N TYR A 154 11.04 -5.36 4.12
CA TYR A 154 11.31 -5.50 2.70
C TYR A 154 12.51 -4.64 2.24
N LEU A 155 12.58 -3.39 2.67
CA LEU A 155 13.70 -2.50 2.35
C LEU A 155 15.01 -2.95 3.03
N THR A 156 14.92 -3.63 4.15
CA THR A 156 16.08 -4.12 4.89
C THR A 156 16.63 -5.44 4.31
N SER A 157 15.75 -6.40 4.01
CA SER A 157 16.15 -7.78 3.65
C SER A 157 15.50 -8.33 2.36
N GLY A 158 14.61 -7.57 1.72
CA GLY A 158 13.84 -8.05 0.57
C GLY A 158 12.68 -8.98 0.92
N GLU A 159 12.40 -9.21 2.20
CA GLU A 159 11.34 -10.09 2.68
C GLU A 159 10.42 -9.37 3.66
N THR A 160 9.17 -9.82 3.75
CA THR A 160 8.20 -9.33 4.71
C THR A 160 8.12 -10.23 5.94
N ILE A 161 7.63 -9.69 7.05
CA ILE A 161 7.38 -10.44 8.29
C ILE A 161 5.89 -10.83 8.33
N ALA A 162 5.61 -12.08 8.68
CA ALA A 162 4.24 -12.57 8.83
C ALA A 162 3.50 -11.80 9.94
N VAL A 163 2.28 -11.37 9.64
CA VAL A 163 1.39 -10.73 10.61
C VAL A 163 0.78 -11.81 11.50
N ARG A 164 1.06 -11.77 12.80
CA ARG A 164 0.59 -12.78 13.76
C ARG A 164 -0.85 -12.50 14.20
N GLU A 165 -1.64 -13.56 14.28
CA GLU A 165 -3.04 -13.50 14.77
C GLU A 165 -3.13 -13.06 16.23
N GLU A 166 -2.19 -13.48 17.05
CA GLU A 166 -2.13 -13.22 18.50
C GLU A 166 -2.14 -11.71 18.84
N ALA A 167 -1.70 -10.87 17.91
CA ALA A 167 -1.76 -9.42 18.08
C ALA A 167 -3.18 -8.85 17.98
N TYR A 168 -4.18 -9.68 17.69
CA TYR A 168 -5.57 -9.28 17.45
C TYR A 168 -6.53 -9.61 18.60
N ALA A 169 -6.08 -10.22 19.68
CA ALA A 169 -6.93 -10.46 20.83
C ALA A 169 -7.42 -9.11 21.38
N PRO A 170 -8.73 -8.84 21.41
CA PRO A 170 -9.25 -7.61 21.98
C PRO A 170 -8.85 -7.53 23.43
N LYS A 171 -8.33 -6.39 23.85
CA LYS A 171 -7.86 -6.15 25.23
C LYS A 171 -8.98 -6.27 26.30
N ASN A 172 -10.20 -6.57 25.89
CA ASN A 172 -11.40 -6.64 26.73
C ASN A 172 -12.19 -7.94 26.55
N ALA A 173 -11.52 -9.00 26.25
CA ALA A 173 -12.16 -10.30 26.31
C ALA A 173 -12.23 -10.80 27.76
#